data_e2ac34110b6683d0378f4769cc0bff94
#
_entry.id   e2ac34110b6683d0378f4769cc0bff94
#
_cell.length_a   1.000
_cell.length_b   1.000
_cell.length_c   1.000
_cell.angle_alpha   90.00
_cell.angle_beta   90.00
_cell.angle_gamma   90.00
#
_symmetry.space_group_name_H-M   'P 1'
#
loop_
_entity.id
_entity.type
_entity.pdbx_description
1 polymer ?
#
loop_
_entity_poly.entity_id
_entity_poly.type
_entity_poly.pdbx_seq_one_letter_code
_entity_poly.pdbx_strand_id
1 'polypeptide(L)'
;MARKRGHKSGSRQWYIMDLHLHTPASSDYQEPDVTYLDVLQRGEARGLNIIAFTDHNTVAGYRHMMEDIEQLELLERLNRLTDDEKNRLATYRRLMDKILVLPGFEFTATLGFHILGIFPAGKSVREIEHLLLNLNIPSDALDEGSSTVGATADVLTAYRTIDEAGGLAIAAHANSTNGVAMRGFGFGGQTKIAYTQDPHLHALEVTDLGQKGRRSTAAFFSGTKPEYPRRMHCIQGSDAHRLRTDPNNKKNLGIGDRATRVLLEEVSFEALKGLFDSNDFARTQPHWPAEEKQYDFIQQAREDGPSINQDFHESMTVRGGRLYAIIADVCA
;
A
#
# COMPACT_ATOMS: atom_id res chain seq x y z
N MET A 1 22.70 21.03 34.60
CA MET A 1 23.35 20.61 33.33
C MET A 1 22.71 19.32 32.86
N ALA A 2 21.76 19.38 31.93
CA ALA A 2 21.08 18.19 31.38
C ALA A 2 21.93 17.61 30.26
N ARG A 3 22.40 16.39 30.43
CA ARG A 3 23.10 15.63 29.38
C ARG A 3 22.13 15.37 28.22
N LYS A 4 22.39 15.99 27.06
CA LYS A 4 21.78 15.60 25.78
C LYS A 4 22.11 14.14 25.53
N ARG A 5 21.11 13.25 25.58
CA ARG A 5 21.24 11.88 25.07
C ARG A 5 21.44 11.99 23.56
N GLY A 6 22.64 11.67 23.10
CA GLY A 6 22.92 11.57 21.69
C GLY A 6 22.04 10.46 21.09
N HIS A 7 21.24 10.82 20.10
CA HIS A 7 20.57 9.85 19.23
C HIS A 7 21.66 8.99 18.58
N LYS A 8 21.72 7.71 18.91
CA LYS A 8 22.47 6.75 18.10
C LYS A 8 21.72 6.68 16.78
N SER A 9 22.30 7.20 15.71
CA SER A 9 21.83 6.98 14.33
C SER A 9 21.72 5.45 14.13
N GLY A 10 20.50 4.94 14.10
CA GLY A 10 20.24 3.56 13.73
C GLY A 10 20.70 3.36 12.28
N SER A 11 21.29 2.21 11.98
CA SER A 11 21.63 1.86 10.60
C SER A 11 20.34 1.76 9.78
N ARG A 12 20.25 2.52 8.69
CA ARG A 12 19.12 2.43 7.75
C ARG A 12 19.01 1.03 7.16
N GLN A 13 17.78 0.55 7.01
CA GLN A 13 17.47 -0.76 6.43
C GLN A 13 16.44 -0.61 5.30
N TRP A 14 16.46 -1.56 4.37
CA TRP A 14 15.49 -1.63 3.29
C TRP A 14 14.22 -2.31 3.75
N TYR A 15 13.10 -1.63 3.62
CA TYR A 15 11.75 -2.15 3.87
C TYR A 15 10.95 -2.14 2.58
N ILE A 16 9.93 -2.99 2.50
CA ILE A 16 9.04 -3.10 1.35
C ILE A 16 7.71 -2.47 1.74
N MET A 17 7.21 -1.56 0.90
CA MET A 17 5.92 -0.92 1.09
C MET A 17 5.03 -1.06 -0.13
N ASP A 18 3.72 -1.19 0.13
CA ASP A 18 2.64 -1.04 -0.83
C ASP A 18 1.64 -0.02 -0.25
N LEU A 19 1.64 1.17 -0.82
CA LEU A 19 0.84 2.29 -0.33
C LEU A 19 -0.44 2.51 -1.15
N HIS A 20 -0.73 1.62 -2.10
CA HIS A 20 -1.92 1.68 -2.91
C HIS A 20 -2.51 0.29 -3.06
N LEU A 21 -3.41 -0.03 -2.17
CA LEU A 21 -4.22 -1.25 -2.23
C LEU A 21 -5.62 -1.00 -1.68
N HIS A 22 -6.59 -1.71 -2.25
CA HIS A 22 -7.98 -1.67 -1.87
C HIS A 22 -8.35 -2.86 -0.99
N THR A 23 -9.46 -2.72 -0.29
CA THR A 23 -10.07 -3.74 0.55
C THR A 23 -11.50 -4.01 0.10
N PRO A 24 -12.22 -4.97 0.69
CA PRO A 24 -13.65 -5.14 0.41
C PRO A 24 -14.55 -3.91 0.70
N ALA A 25 -13.99 -2.84 1.25
CA ALA A 25 -14.68 -1.55 1.38
C ALA A 25 -14.74 -0.75 0.08
N SER A 26 -13.93 -1.08 -0.93
CA SER A 26 -14.05 -0.52 -2.28
C SER A 26 -15.11 -1.29 -3.06
N SER A 27 -16.04 -0.57 -3.70
CA SER A 27 -17.18 -1.17 -4.41
C SER A 27 -16.79 -2.03 -5.62
N ASP A 28 -15.59 -1.87 -6.14
CA ASP A 28 -15.02 -2.62 -7.26
C ASP A 28 -14.01 -3.70 -6.83
N TYR A 29 -13.93 -3.98 -5.52
CA TYR A 29 -13.10 -5.09 -5.02
C TYR A 29 -13.64 -6.42 -5.55
N GLN A 30 -12.74 -7.27 -6.10
CA GLN A 30 -13.14 -8.40 -6.94
C GLN A 30 -13.42 -9.69 -6.14
N GLU A 31 -13.12 -9.72 -4.85
CA GLU A 31 -13.23 -10.91 -3.98
C GLU A 31 -14.02 -10.53 -2.71
N PRO A 32 -15.38 -10.52 -2.75
CA PRO A 32 -16.22 -9.99 -1.67
C PRO A 32 -16.14 -10.77 -0.34
N ASP A 33 -15.70 -12.03 -0.39
CA ASP A 33 -15.59 -12.90 0.80
C ASP A 33 -14.25 -12.77 1.53
N VAL A 34 -13.34 -11.94 1.01
CA VAL A 34 -12.02 -11.69 1.62
C VAL A 34 -12.19 -10.87 2.90
N THR A 35 -11.51 -11.30 3.95
CA THR A 35 -11.44 -10.55 5.22
C THR A 35 -10.24 -9.62 5.27
N TYR A 36 -10.26 -8.62 6.15
CA TYR A 36 -9.10 -7.76 6.40
C TYR A 36 -7.89 -8.55 6.92
N LEU A 37 -8.14 -9.65 7.63
CA LEU A 37 -7.09 -10.56 8.07
C LEU A 37 -6.39 -11.24 6.90
N ASP A 38 -7.15 -11.65 5.87
CA ASP A 38 -6.59 -12.23 4.64
C ASP A 38 -5.71 -11.22 3.89
N VAL A 39 -6.13 -9.95 3.86
CA VAL A 39 -5.33 -8.85 3.29
C VAL A 39 -3.98 -8.72 4.01
N LEU A 40 -3.97 -8.73 5.36
CA LEU A 40 -2.74 -8.66 6.15
C LEU A 40 -1.86 -9.90 5.98
N GLN A 41 -2.46 -11.10 5.96
CA GLN A 41 -1.74 -12.37 5.72
C GLN A 41 -1.10 -12.36 4.32
N ARG A 42 -1.83 -11.84 3.33
CA ARG A 42 -1.27 -11.69 1.98
C ARG A 42 -0.10 -10.69 1.98
N GLY A 43 -0.23 -9.57 2.69
CA GLY A 43 0.86 -8.61 2.87
C GLY A 43 2.11 -9.26 3.48
N GLU A 44 1.94 -10.08 4.53
CA GLU A 44 3.03 -10.84 5.14
C GLU A 44 3.66 -11.82 4.14
N ALA A 45 2.84 -12.57 3.40
CA ALA A 45 3.33 -13.53 2.39
C ALA A 45 4.13 -12.85 1.27
N ARG A 46 3.86 -11.57 1.00
CA ARG A 46 4.61 -10.74 0.03
C ARG A 46 5.81 -10.01 0.64
N GLY A 47 6.03 -10.18 1.95
CA GLY A 47 7.13 -9.56 2.68
C GLY A 47 6.97 -8.05 2.87
N LEU A 48 5.73 -7.55 2.85
CA LEU A 48 5.45 -6.14 3.06
C LEU A 48 5.69 -5.75 4.54
N ASN A 49 6.32 -4.62 4.74
CA ASN A 49 6.57 -4.02 6.05
C ASN A 49 5.66 -2.82 6.32
N ILE A 50 5.20 -2.15 5.27
CA ILE A 50 4.31 -1.00 5.34
C ILE A 50 3.24 -1.18 4.28
N ILE A 51 1.97 -1.06 4.68
CA ILE A 51 0.83 -1.03 3.78
C ILE A 51 -0.09 0.13 4.12
N ALA A 52 -0.80 0.67 3.13
CA ALA A 52 -1.87 1.62 3.38
C ALA A 52 -3.15 1.10 2.74
N PHE A 53 -4.26 1.10 3.50
CA PHE A 53 -5.58 0.87 2.94
C PHE A 53 -6.06 2.18 2.33
N THR A 54 -6.26 2.15 1.02
CA THR A 54 -6.58 3.35 0.22
C THR A 54 -7.81 3.11 -0.64
N ASP A 55 -8.90 2.73 0.02
CA ASP A 55 -10.19 2.51 -0.63
C ASP A 55 -10.72 3.79 -1.29
N HIS A 56 -11.52 3.65 -2.35
CA HIS A 56 -12.04 4.78 -3.12
C HIS A 56 -12.93 5.69 -2.27
N ASN A 57 -12.51 6.93 -2.08
CA ASN A 57 -13.24 8.01 -1.39
C ASN A 57 -13.74 7.64 0.01
N THR A 58 -13.12 6.65 0.66
CA THR A 58 -13.51 6.17 1.99
C THR A 58 -12.30 5.71 2.80
N VAL A 59 -12.44 5.73 4.13
CA VAL A 59 -11.51 5.10 5.09
C VAL A 59 -12.15 3.88 5.74
N ALA A 60 -13.29 3.42 5.21
CA ALA A 60 -14.10 2.35 5.80
C ALA A 60 -13.32 1.03 5.95
N GLY A 61 -12.43 0.69 5.01
CA GLY A 61 -11.63 -0.52 5.10
C GLY A 61 -10.74 -0.56 6.35
N TYR A 62 -10.04 0.52 6.62
CA TYR A 62 -9.24 0.62 7.86
C TYR A 62 -10.14 0.64 9.10
N ARG A 63 -11.26 1.37 9.07
CA ARG A 63 -12.22 1.44 10.18
C ARG A 63 -12.76 0.05 10.52
N HIS A 64 -13.27 -0.71 9.55
CA HIS A 64 -13.84 -2.03 9.78
C HIS A 64 -12.80 -3.02 10.31
N MET A 65 -11.56 -2.96 9.83
CA MET A 65 -10.48 -3.77 10.39
C MET A 65 -10.24 -3.45 11.87
N MET A 66 -10.21 -2.17 12.24
CA MET A 66 -10.00 -1.77 13.63
C MET A 66 -11.19 -2.13 14.51
N GLU A 67 -12.42 -1.98 14.02
CA GLU A 67 -13.65 -2.41 14.71
C GLU A 67 -13.66 -3.93 14.98
N ASP A 68 -13.22 -4.76 14.01
CA ASP A 68 -13.10 -6.22 14.21
C ASP A 68 -12.09 -6.53 15.33
N ILE A 69 -10.94 -5.86 15.34
CA ILE A 69 -9.93 -6.03 16.38
C ILE A 69 -10.48 -5.58 17.75
N GLU A 70 -11.09 -4.40 17.84
CA GLU A 70 -11.66 -3.86 19.08
C GLU A 70 -12.76 -4.76 19.65
N GLN A 71 -13.60 -5.33 18.78
CA GLN A 71 -14.62 -6.30 19.17
C GLN A 71 -13.99 -7.56 19.75
N LEU A 72 -12.98 -8.13 19.12
CA LEU A 72 -12.26 -9.30 19.62
C LEU A 72 -11.58 -8.99 20.97
N GLU A 73 -10.98 -7.83 21.13
CA GLU A 73 -10.36 -7.39 22.39
C GLU A 73 -11.40 -7.19 23.51
N LEU A 74 -12.60 -6.70 23.18
CA LEU A 74 -13.69 -6.61 24.14
C LEU A 74 -14.12 -8.00 24.62
N LEU A 75 -14.29 -8.95 23.69
CA LEU A 75 -14.64 -10.35 24.03
C LEU A 75 -13.55 -11.02 24.86
N GLU A 76 -12.28 -10.74 24.58
CA GLU A 76 -11.14 -11.20 25.38
C GLU A 76 -11.22 -10.69 26.84
N ARG A 77 -11.43 -9.38 27.02
CA ARG A 77 -11.58 -8.79 28.38
C ARG A 77 -12.77 -9.37 29.16
N LEU A 78 -13.80 -9.80 28.44
CA LEU A 78 -14.99 -10.42 29.04
C LEU A 78 -14.83 -11.94 29.23
N ASN A 79 -13.69 -12.55 28.84
CA ASN A 79 -13.46 -14.00 28.81
C ASN A 79 -14.52 -14.76 28.00
N ARG A 80 -14.93 -14.21 26.86
CA ARG A 80 -16.01 -14.75 26.01
C ARG A 80 -15.55 -15.16 24.61
N LEU A 81 -14.25 -15.06 24.30
CA LEU A 81 -13.72 -15.51 23.01
C LEU A 81 -13.87 -17.00 22.81
N THR A 82 -14.37 -17.41 21.68
CA THR A 82 -14.22 -18.76 21.16
C THR A 82 -12.76 -19.04 20.78
N ASP A 83 -12.40 -20.29 20.54
CA ASP A 83 -11.01 -20.63 20.18
C ASP A 83 -10.63 -20.04 18.80
N ASP A 84 -11.57 -19.99 17.85
CA ASP A 84 -11.35 -19.34 16.55
C ASP A 84 -11.11 -17.84 16.69
N GLU A 85 -11.89 -17.16 17.52
CA GLU A 85 -11.72 -15.72 17.79
C GLU A 85 -10.40 -15.43 18.51
N LYS A 86 -9.94 -16.29 19.43
CA LYS A 86 -8.61 -16.20 20.04
C LYS A 86 -7.50 -16.29 18.99
N ASN A 87 -7.62 -17.24 18.06
CA ASN A 87 -6.65 -17.42 16.98
C ASN A 87 -6.66 -16.22 16.03
N ARG A 88 -7.82 -15.67 15.69
CA ARG A 88 -7.96 -14.45 14.88
C ARG A 88 -7.27 -13.27 15.55
N LEU A 89 -7.59 -12.99 16.82
CA LEU A 89 -6.99 -11.88 17.56
C LEU A 89 -5.47 -12.03 17.69
N ALA A 90 -4.98 -13.23 18.01
CA ALA A 90 -3.54 -13.50 18.06
C ALA A 90 -2.87 -13.28 16.71
N THR A 91 -3.53 -13.63 15.61
CA THR A 91 -3.01 -13.43 14.25
C THR A 91 -2.98 -11.95 13.89
N TYR A 92 -4.02 -11.18 14.19
CA TYR A 92 -4.01 -9.72 14.01
C TYR A 92 -2.85 -9.06 14.75
N ARG A 93 -2.71 -9.35 16.05
CA ARG A 93 -1.61 -8.80 16.87
C ARG A 93 -0.24 -9.13 16.28
N ARG A 94 -0.02 -10.38 15.92
CA ARG A 94 1.24 -10.83 15.32
C ARG A 94 1.53 -10.11 13.99
N LEU A 95 0.52 -9.92 13.15
CA LEU A 95 0.69 -9.26 11.86
C LEU A 95 0.93 -7.75 12.02
N MET A 96 0.20 -7.09 12.90
CA MET A 96 0.38 -5.66 13.17
C MET A 96 1.70 -5.33 13.88
N ASP A 97 2.29 -6.28 14.59
CA ASP A 97 3.66 -6.15 15.11
C ASP A 97 4.73 -6.18 13.99
N LYS A 98 4.42 -6.80 12.85
CA LYS A 98 5.33 -6.95 11.70
C LYS A 98 5.11 -5.93 10.59
N ILE A 99 3.86 -5.53 10.39
CA ILE A 99 3.41 -4.70 9.27
C ILE A 99 2.81 -3.42 9.83
N LEU A 100 3.36 -2.28 9.47
CA LEU A 100 2.73 -0.99 9.73
C LEU A 100 1.56 -0.83 8.76
N VAL A 101 0.34 -0.82 9.32
CA VAL A 101 -0.90 -0.59 8.55
C VAL A 101 -1.32 0.87 8.73
N LEU A 102 -1.39 1.59 7.64
CA LEU A 102 -1.71 3.02 7.61
C LEU A 102 -3.14 3.24 7.12
N PRO A 103 -3.93 4.10 7.79
CA PRO A 103 -5.20 4.56 7.26
C PRO A 103 -4.99 5.52 6.09
N GLY A 104 -5.85 5.41 5.09
CA GLY A 104 -5.83 6.30 3.94
C GLY A 104 -7.08 6.17 3.10
N PHE A 105 -7.03 6.85 1.97
CA PHE A 105 -8.07 6.79 0.93
C PHE A 105 -7.46 7.10 -0.44
N GLU A 106 -8.09 6.63 -1.50
CA GLU A 106 -7.86 7.11 -2.85
C GLU A 106 -8.99 8.07 -3.22
N PHE A 107 -8.68 9.37 -3.23
CA PHE A 107 -9.64 10.43 -3.53
C PHE A 107 -9.77 10.65 -5.03
N THR A 108 -11.01 10.68 -5.53
CA THR A 108 -11.32 11.04 -6.91
C THR A 108 -11.55 12.54 -7.01
N ALA A 109 -10.55 13.29 -7.47
CA ALA A 109 -10.63 14.72 -7.71
C ALA A 109 -11.42 15.05 -9.00
N THR A 110 -11.71 16.34 -9.21
CA THR A 110 -12.32 16.82 -10.47
C THR A 110 -11.55 16.31 -11.68
N LEU A 111 -12.27 16.03 -12.77
CA LEU A 111 -11.75 15.41 -14.00
C LEU A 111 -11.30 13.95 -13.84
N GLY A 112 -11.56 13.31 -12.69
CA GLY A 112 -11.25 11.90 -12.45
C GLY A 112 -9.79 11.62 -12.15
N PHE A 113 -9.02 12.60 -11.67
CA PHE A 113 -7.67 12.35 -11.15
C PHE A 113 -7.71 11.72 -9.76
N HIS A 114 -6.85 10.74 -9.52
CA HIS A 114 -6.81 10.04 -8.26
C HIS A 114 -5.62 10.47 -7.39
N ILE A 115 -5.89 10.67 -6.10
CA ILE A 115 -4.94 11.15 -5.12
C ILE A 115 -5.00 10.25 -3.88
N LEU A 116 -3.88 9.67 -3.49
CA LEU A 116 -3.79 8.96 -2.23
C LEU A 116 -3.57 9.96 -1.10
N GLY A 117 -4.42 9.89 -0.08
CA GLY A 117 -4.25 10.53 1.20
C GLY A 117 -3.94 9.48 2.25
N ILE A 118 -2.72 9.50 2.81
CA ILE A 118 -2.26 8.49 3.76
C ILE A 118 -1.86 9.17 5.07
N PHE A 119 -2.25 8.59 6.19
CA PHE A 119 -2.10 9.21 7.51
C PHE A 119 -1.41 8.27 8.51
N PRO A 120 -0.85 8.83 9.62
CA PRO A 120 -0.30 7.98 10.67
C PRO A 120 -1.39 7.11 11.31
N ALA A 121 -1.03 5.90 11.73
CA ALA A 121 -1.95 4.94 12.36
C ALA A 121 -2.67 5.49 13.61
N GLY A 122 -2.08 6.49 14.27
CA GLY A 122 -2.70 7.17 15.43
C GLY A 122 -3.73 8.25 15.07
N LYS A 123 -3.91 8.60 13.79
CA LYS A 123 -4.93 9.56 13.37
C LYS A 123 -6.31 8.92 13.43
N SER A 124 -7.26 9.59 14.06
CA SER A 124 -8.60 9.01 14.21
C SER A 124 -9.31 8.91 12.86
N VAL A 125 -10.04 7.81 12.66
CA VAL A 125 -10.87 7.59 11.47
C VAL A 125 -11.83 8.77 11.25
N ARG A 126 -12.43 9.28 12.33
CA ARG A 126 -13.36 10.42 12.27
C ARG A 126 -12.71 11.71 11.74
N GLU A 127 -11.44 11.95 12.05
CA GLU A 127 -10.72 13.09 11.45
C GLU A 127 -10.50 12.89 9.95
N ILE A 128 -10.22 11.67 9.51
CA ILE A 128 -10.04 11.35 8.10
C ILE A 128 -11.37 11.46 7.34
N GLU A 129 -12.47 10.97 7.91
CA GLU A 129 -13.81 11.16 7.35
C GLU A 129 -14.16 12.65 7.22
N HIS A 130 -13.79 13.46 8.22
CA HIS A 130 -14.01 14.91 8.14
C HIS A 130 -13.19 15.57 7.01
N LEU A 131 -11.99 15.07 6.71
CA LEU A 131 -11.22 15.54 5.55
C LEU A 131 -11.92 15.20 4.23
N LEU A 132 -12.49 14.00 4.11
CA LEU A 132 -13.27 13.61 2.93
C LEU A 132 -14.50 14.51 2.74
N LEU A 133 -15.22 14.85 3.83
CA LEU A 133 -16.31 15.82 3.79
C LEU A 133 -15.83 17.21 3.34
N ASN A 134 -14.68 17.67 3.82
CA ASN A 134 -14.08 18.94 3.41
C ASN A 134 -13.62 18.91 1.93
N LEU A 135 -13.34 17.75 1.38
CA LEU A 135 -13.08 17.53 -0.03
C LEU A 135 -14.36 17.35 -0.85
N ASN A 136 -15.53 17.61 -0.23
CA ASN A 136 -16.86 17.54 -0.84
C ASN A 136 -17.31 16.13 -1.24
N ILE A 137 -16.83 15.09 -0.57
CA ILE A 137 -17.48 13.78 -0.62
C ILE A 137 -18.80 13.89 0.15
N PRO A 138 -19.95 13.52 -0.42
CA PRO A 138 -21.23 13.55 0.27
C PRO A 138 -21.23 12.65 1.52
N SER A 139 -21.89 13.05 2.58
CA SER A 139 -21.90 12.30 3.85
C SER A 139 -22.55 10.92 3.74
N ASP A 140 -23.48 10.76 2.82
CA ASP A 140 -24.16 9.50 2.51
C ASP A 140 -23.34 8.57 1.61
N ALA A 141 -22.28 9.11 0.99
CA ALA A 141 -21.37 8.35 0.13
C ALA A 141 -20.04 7.94 0.81
N LEU A 142 -19.82 8.34 2.09
CA LEU A 142 -18.56 8.06 2.79
C LEU A 142 -18.23 6.56 2.95
N ASP A 143 -19.25 5.71 2.91
CA ASP A 143 -19.10 4.26 3.05
C ASP A 143 -19.33 3.50 1.73
N GLU A 144 -19.57 4.20 0.62
CA GLU A 144 -19.85 3.54 -0.67
C GLU A 144 -18.59 2.94 -1.30
N GLY A 145 -17.42 3.46 -0.99
CA GLY A 145 -16.15 2.99 -1.57
C GLY A 145 -16.12 3.07 -3.10
N SER A 146 -16.79 4.06 -3.67
CA SER A 146 -16.97 4.19 -5.12
C SER A 146 -16.05 5.23 -5.72
N SER A 147 -15.31 4.84 -6.77
CA SER A 147 -14.49 5.76 -7.57
C SER A 147 -15.34 6.73 -8.43
N THR A 148 -16.63 6.45 -8.59
CA THR A 148 -17.55 7.29 -9.40
C THR A 148 -18.23 8.36 -8.56
N VAL A 149 -18.07 8.37 -7.24
CA VAL A 149 -18.51 9.50 -6.39
C VAL A 149 -17.70 10.72 -6.77
N GLY A 150 -18.30 11.60 -7.58
CA GLY A 150 -17.63 12.80 -8.08
C GLY A 150 -17.44 13.83 -6.99
N ALA A 151 -16.21 14.03 -6.53
CA ALA A 151 -15.87 15.16 -5.70
C ALA A 151 -15.80 16.45 -6.54
N THR A 152 -16.19 17.56 -5.95
CA THR A 152 -16.05 18.88 -6.57
C THR A 152 -14.73 19.56 -6.23
N ALA A 153 -13.92 18.96 -5.34
CA ALA A 153 -12.59 19.46 -5.02
C ALA A 153 -11.58 19.11 -6.12
N ASP A 154 -10.71 20.06 -6.43
CA ASP A 154 -9.64 19.87 -7.40
C ASP A 154 -8.40 19.20 -6.78
N VAL A 155 -7.46 18.83 -7.66
CA VAL A 155 -6.19 18.16 -7.30
C VAL A 155 -5.37 18.97 -6.30
N LEU A 156 -5.23 20.30 -6.49
CA LEU A 156 -4.40 21.16 -5.64
C LEU A 156 -5.04 21.34 -4.25
N THR A 157 -6.35 21.46 -4.20
CA THR A 157 -7.12 21.48 -2.95
C THR A 157 -6.93 20.17 -2.19
N ALA A 158 -6.99 19.03 -2.88
CA ALA A 158 -6.77 17.72 -2.25
C ALA A 158 -5.36 17.59 -1.66
N TYR A 159 -4.32 17.96 -2.41
CA TYR A 159 -2.93 17.92 -1.91
C TYR A 159 -2.77 18.74 -0.65
N ARG A 160 -3.21 20.00 -0.70
CA ARG A 160 -3.11 20.92 0.44
C ARG A 160 -3.86 20.40 1.66
N THR A 161 -5.11 19.96 1.49
CA THR A 161 -5.94 19.46 2.59
C THR A 161 -5.31 18.23 3.26
N ILE A 162 -4.75 17.31 2.49
CA ILE A 162 -4.08 16.12 3.00
C ILE A 162 -2.79 16.48 3.75
N ASP A 163 -1.94 17.33 3.17
CA ASP A 163 -0.66 17.71 3.76
C ASP A 163 -0.84 18.56 5.03
N GLU A 164 -1.71 19.59 5.00
CA GLU A 164 -2.04 20.42 6.17
C GLU A 164 -2.63 19.59 7.32
N ALA A 165 -3.30 18.48 7.02
CA ALA A 165 -3.78 17.53 8.02
C ALA A 165 -2.68 16.56 8.54
N GLY A 166 -1.44 16.74 8.11
CA GLY A 166 -0.28 15.94 8.50
C GLY A 166 -0.15 14.64 7.72
N GLY A 167 -0.91 14.44 6.64
CA GLY A 167 -0.85 13.27 5.78
C GLY A 167 0.25 13.31 4.73
N LEU A 168 0.30 12.25 3.92
CA LEU A 168 1.05 12.17 2.67
C LEU A 168 0.08 12.27 1.50
N ALA A 169 0.24 13.28 0.65
CA ALA A 169 -0.47 13.41 -0.61
C ALA A 169 0.40 12.79 -1.72
N ILE A 170 -0.11 11.75 -2.38
CA ILE A 170 0.58 11.05 -3.46
C ILE A 170 -0.35 11.01 -4.68
N ALA A 171 0.15 11.40 -5.84
CA ALA A 171 -0.62 11.28 -7.07
C ALA A 171 -0.65 9.82 -7.51
N ALA A 172 -1.82 9.18 -7.46
CA ALA A 172 -2.02 7.79 -7.81
C ALA A 172 -1.76 7.56 -9.30
N HIS A 173 -1.16 6.40 -9.64
CA HIS A 173 -0.85 5.98 -11.02
C HIS A 173 -0.63 7.14 -11.99
N ALA A 174 0.21 8.11 -11.58
CA ALA A 174 0.36 9.43 -12.19
C ALA A 174 0.65 9.42 -13.70
N ASN A 175 1.20 8.35 -14.23
CA ASN A 175 1.50 8.16 -15.64
C ASN A 175 0.45 7.35 -16.42
N SER A 176 -0.68 7.01 -15.80
CA SER A 176 -1.85 6.42 -16.47
C SER A 176 -2.65 7.47 -17.27
N THR A 177 -3.71 7.03 -17.95
CA THR A 177 -4.63 7.92 -18.68
C THR A 177 -5.34 8.90 -17.75
N ASN A 178 -5.65 8.49 -16.51
CA ASN A 178 -6.30 9.33 -15.47
C ASN A 178 -5.27 9.92 -14.48
N GLY A 179 -3.98 9.87 -14.81
CA GLY A 179 -2.92 10.36 -13.94
C GLY A 179 -2.57 11.82 -14.20
N VAL A 180 -2.12 12.52 -13.17
CA VAL A 180 -1.74 13.95 -13.19
C VAL A 180 -0.59 14.27 -14.16
N ALA A 181 0.23 13.28 -14.56
CA ALA A 181 1.24 13.45 -15.61
C ALA A 181 0.62 13.59 -17.00
N MET A 182 -0.69 13.44 -17.12
CA MET A 182 -1.51 13.75 -18.31
C MET A 182 -0.92 13.15 -19.60
N ARG A 183 -0.48 11.88 -19.56
CA ARG A 183 -0.01 11.18 -20.76
C ARG A 183 -1.16 11.01 -21.75
N GLY A 184 -0.96 11.46 -22.99
CA GLY A 184 -1.98 11.39 -24.04
C GLY A 184 -2.85 12.64 -24.17
N PHE A 185 -2.75 13.61 -23.26
CA PHE A 185 -3.40 14.91 -23.44
C PHE A 185 -2.55 15.81 -24.32
N GLY A 186 -3.11 16.27 -25.44
CA GLY A 186 -2.47 17.23 -26.35
C GLY A 186 -2.49 18.67 -25.83
N PHE A 187 -3.08 18.92 -24.66
CA PHE A 187 -3.25 20.23 -24.02
C PHE A 187 -2.92 20.14 -22.52
N GLY A 188 -2.88 21.28 -21.83
CA GLY A 188 -2.80 21.28 -20.37
C GLY A 188 -1.38 21.30 -19.82
N GLY A 189 -0.38 21.77 -20.58
CA GLY A 189 0.99 21.87 -20.08
C GLY A 189 1.11 22.61 -18.75
N GLN A 190 0.42 23.73 -18.58
CA GLN A 190 0.39 24.49 -17.32
C GLN A 190 -0.28 23.71 -16.19
N THR A 191 -1.39 23.03 -16.46
CA THR A 191 -2.08 22.18 -15.48
C THR A 191 -1.18 21.03 -15.04
N LYS A 192 -0.49 20.38 -15.97
CA LYS A 192 0.47 19.32 -15.65
C LYS A 192 1.60 19.84 -14.75
N ILE A 193 2.14 21.05 -15.04
CA ILE A 193 3.15 21.68 -14.21
C ILE A 193 2.57 21.91 -12.81
N ALA A 194 1.40 22.55 -12.70
CA ALA A 194 0.77 22.84 -11.42
C ALA A 194 0.56 21.54 -10.61
N TYR A 195 -0.01 20.50 -11.22
CA TYR A 195 -0.34 19.24 -10.54
C TYR A 195 0.87 18.40 -10.15
N THR A 196 1.99 18.51 -10.85
CA THR A 196 3.18 17.70 -10.58
C THR A 196 4.30 18.45 -9.85
N GLN A 197 4.17 19.79 -9.70
CA GLN A 197 5.19 20.61 -9.04
C GLN A 197 4.65 21.30 -7.78
N ASP A 198 3.40 21.02 -7.37
CA ASP A 198 2.79 21.58 -6.18
C ASP A 198 3.59 21.22 -4.92
N PRO A 199 3.87 22.16 -3.99
CA PRO A 199 4.67 21.91 -2.80
C PRO A 199 4.04 20.89 -1.83
N HIS A 200 2.71 20.76 -1.82
CA HIS A 200 1.99 19.80 -0.96
C HIS A 200 1.96 18.37 -1.53
N LEU A 201 2.45 18.16 -2.77
CA LEU A 201 2.57 16.82 -3.35
C LEU A 201 3.88 16.17 -2.90
N HIS A 202 3.81 15.02 -2.24
CA HIS A 202 4.98 14.32 -1.69
C HIS A 202 5.64 13.37 -2.71
N ALA A 203 4.84 12.63 -3.48
CA ALA A 203 5.35 11.66 -4.45
C ALA A 203 4.40 11.46 -5.64
N LEU A 204 4.95 10.90 -6.71
CA LEU A 204 4.20 10.35 -7.84
C LEU A 204 4.22 8.83 -7.75
N GLU A 205 3.07 8.20 -7.68
CA GLU A 205 2.98 6.78 -7.93
C GLU A 205 3.02 6.53 -9.43
N VAL A 206 3.89 5.63 -9.88
CA VAL A 206 4.12 5.38 -11.31
C VAL A 206 4.17 3.88 -11.59
N THR A 207 3.78 3.49 -12.80
CA THR A 207 3.77 2.09 -13.23
C THR A 207 5.07 1.66 -13.93
N ASP A 208 5.99 2.61 -14.13
CA ASP A 208 7.22 2.42 -14.91
C ASP A 208 8.52 2.68 -14.11
N LEU A 209 8.47 2.60 -12.76
CA LEU A 209 9.60 2.92 -11.89
C LEU A 209 10.85 2.08 -12.19
N GLY A 210 10.69 0.81 -12.54
CA GLY A 210 11.80 -0.10 -12.87
C GLY A 210 12.31 0.01 -14.31
N GLN A 211 11.68 0.81 -15.14
CA GLN A 211 12.10 0.95 -16.54
C GLN A 211 13.36 1.81 -16.66
N LYS A 212 14.36 1.26 -17.33
CA LYS A 212 15.60 1.99 -17.63
C LYS A 212 15.40 2.86 -18.88
N GLY A 213 15.84 4.11 -18.81
CA GLY A 213 15.92 4.99 -19.98
C GLY A 213 15.29 6.37 -19.76
N ARG A 214 15.56 7.28 -20.73
CA ARG A 214 15.12 8.70 -20.67
C ARG A 214 13.59 8.88 -20.79
N ARG A 215 12.85 7.83 -21.12
CA ARG A 215 11.41 7.87 -21.34
C ARG A 215 10.58 7.49 -20.10
N SER A 216 11.24 7.01 -19.02
CA SER A 216 10.51 6.69 -17.79
C SER A 216 9.95 7.95 -17.13
N THR A 217 8.87 7.81 -16.37
CA THR A 217 8.25 8.92 -15.65
C THR A 217 9.21 9.54 -14.64
N ALA A 218 9.95 8.71 -13.92
CA ALA A 218 10.97 9.18 -12.98
C ALA A 218 12.10 10.00 -13.65
N ALA A 219 12.52 9.60 -14.85
CA ALA A 219 13.49 10.38 -15.63
C ALA A 219 12.89 11.70 -16.13
N PHE A 220 11.60 11.73 -16.46
CA PHE A 220 10.92 12.96 -16.87
C PHE A 220 10.85 13.97 -15.75
N PHE A 221 10.54 13.55 -14.51
CA PHE A 221 10.42 14.41 -13.31
C PHE A 221 11.71 14.44 -12.47
N SER A 222 12.86 14.30 -13.12
CA SER A 222 14.18 14.32 -12.46
C SER A 222 14.68 15.71 -12.06
N GLY A 223 13.92 16.78 -12.30
CA GLY A 223 14.30 18.15 -12.01
C GLY A 223 15.26 18.76 -13.06
N THR A 224 15.52 18.09 -14.17
CA THR A 224 16.43 18.56 -15.22
C THR A 224 15.77 19.45 -16.28
N LYS A 225 14.45 19.54 -16.25
CA LYS A 225 13.66 20.36 -17.19
C LYS A 225 13.30 21.71 -16.54
N PRO A 226 13.44 22.84 -17.23
CA PRO A 226 13.09 24.15 -16.66
C PRO A 226 11.64 24.25 -16.18
N GLU A 227 10.69 23.58 -16.87
CA GLU A 227 9.28 23.59 -16.53
C GLU A 227 8.94 22.67 -15.34
N TYR A 228 9.86 21.73 -15.00
CA TYR A 228 9.73 20.77 -13.92
C TYR A 228 11.00 20.78 -13.05
N PRO A 229 11.30 21.90 -12.37
CA PRO A 229 12.56 22.08 -11.65
C PRO A 229 12.62 21.27 -10.36
N ARG A 230 11.45 20.97 -9.75
CA ARG A 230 11.37 20.09 -8.58
C ARG A 230 11.50 18.64 -9.04
N ARG A 231 12.54 17.97 -8.55
CA ARG A 231 12.64 16.52 -8.70
C ARG A 231 11.60 15.87 -7.82
N MET A 232 10.85 14.91 -8.36
CA MET A 232 9.79 14.21 -7.65
C MET A 232 10.26 12.84 -7.15
N HIS A 233 9.87 12.50 -5.93
CA HIS A 233 9.90 11.11 -5.50
C HIS A 233 8.93 10.31 -6.36
N CYS A 234 9.40 9.18 -6.89
CA CYS A 234 8.57 8.26 -7.64
C CYS A 234 8.54 6.93 -6.89
N ILE A 235 7.36 6.42 -6.70
CA ILE A 235 7.08 5.12 -6.07
C ILE A 235 6.19 4.29 -6.97
N GLN A 236 5.96 3.05 -6.60
CA GLN A 236 4.93 2.19 -7.20
C GLN A 236 4.17 1.46 -6.10
N GLY A 237 2.90 1.24 -6.32
CA GLY A 237 1.98 0.44 -5.51
C GLY A 237 1.30 -0.60 -6.38
N SER A 238 0.62 -1.57 -5.78
CA SER A 238 -0.06 -2.62 -6.55
C SER A 238 -1.33 -2.13 -7.23
N ASP A 239 -2.05 -1.19 -6.62
CA ASP A 239 -3.40 -0.80 -7.01
C ASP A 239 -4.32 -2.04 -7.04
N ALA A 240 -4.16 -2.87 -6.00
CA ALA A 240 -4.75 -4.20 -5.95
C ALA A 240 -6.20 -4.14 -5.47
N HIS A 241 -7.11 -4.72 -6.27
CA HIS A 241 -8.52 -4.91 -5.93
C HIS A 241 -8.83 -6.40 -5.68
N ARG A 242 -7.80 -7.16 -5.29
CA ARG A 242 -7.85 -8.60 -5.02
C ARG A 242 -6.59 -9.07 -4.31
N LEU A 243 -6.64 -10.23 -3.67
CA LEU A 243 -5.48 -10.76 -2.96
C LEU A 243 -4.33 -11.13 -3.90
N ARG A 244 -4.64 -11.82 -5.01
CA ARG A 244 -3.64 -12.36 -5.95
C ARG A 244 -3.85 -11.84 -7.35
N THR A 245 -2.80 -11.72 -8.15
CA THR A 245 -2.90 -11.35 -9.57
C THR A 245 -3.84 -12.28 -10.32
N ASP A 246 -4.72 -11.69 -11.13
CA ASP A 246 -5.65 -12.44 -11.97
C ASP A 246 -4.88 -13.27 -13.00
N PRO A 247 -5.01 -14.61 -12.98
CA PRO A 247 -4.33 -15.47 -13.95
C PRO A 247 -4.75 -15.20 -15.39
N ASN A 248 -5.97 -14.68 -15.60
CA ASN A 248 -6.52 -14.38 -16.92
C ASN A 248 -6.22 -12.94 -17.37
N ASN A 249 -5.93 -12.05 -16.43
CA ASN A 249 -5.59 -10.65 -16.71
C ASN A 249 -4.47 -10.15 -15.82
N LYS A 250 -3.24 -10.37 -16.24
CA LYS A 250 -2.03 -9.97 -15.50
C LYS A 250 -1.90 -8.47 -15.20
N LYS A 251 -2.81 -7.62 -15.70
CA LYS A 251 -2.88 -6.21 -15.34
C LYS A 251 -3.60 -6.00 -14.02
N ASN A 252 -4.49 -6.92 -13.64
CA ASN A 252 -5.17 -6.91 -12.35
C ASN A 252 -4.22 -7.55 -11.32
N LEU A 253 -3.39 -6.72 -10.74
CA LEU A 253 -2.37 -7.15 -9.78
C LEU A 253 -3.00 -7.52 -8.44
N GLY A 254 -2.37 -8.46 -7.74
CA GLY A 254 -2.64 -8.74 -6.35
C GLY A 254 -1.80 -7.87 -5.42
N ILE A 255 -2.14 -7.93 -4.13
CA ILE A 255 -1.45 -7.19 -3.06
C ILE A 255 0.05 -7.49 -3.09
N GLY A 256 0.88 -6.42 -3.13
CA GLY A 256 2.33 -6.49 -3.12
C GLY A 256 2.98 -7.02 -4.41
N ASP A 257 2.20 -7.27 -5.48
CA ASP A 257 2.76 -7.73 -6.76
C ASP A 257 3.51 -6.62 -7.51
N ARG A 258 3.25 -5.37 -7.14
CA ARG A 258 4.06 -4.20 -7.50
C ARG A 258 4.21 -3.33 -6.25
N ALA A 259 5.43 -3.20 -5.75
CA ALA A 259 5.71 -2.54 -4.49
C ALA A 259 6.99 -1.70 -4.58
N THR A 260 7.25 -0.90 -3.57
CA THR A 260 8.46 -0.05 -3.49
C THR A 260 9.32 -0.48 -2.31
N ARG A 261 10.64 -0.55 -2.50
CA ARG A 261 11.60 -0.64 -1.39
C ARG A 261 12.00 0.75 -0.95
N VAL A 262 11.98 0.96 0.36
CA VAL A 262 12.38 2.23 1.01
C VAL A 262 13.48 1.99 2.02
N LEU A 263 14.44 2.91 2.08
CA LEU A 263 15.55 2.87 3.03
C LEU A 263 15.24 3.78 4.21
N LEU A 264 14.82 3.20 5.34
CA LEU A 264 14.40 3.90 6.56
C LEU A 264 15.27 3.50 7.76
N GLU A 265 15.29 4.35 8.78
CA GLU A 265 15.90 4.05 10.08
C GLU A 265 15.00 3.17 10.94
N GLU A 266 13.68 3.34 10.78
CA GLU A 266 12.64 2.56 11.45
C GLU A 266 11.38 2.49 10.58
N VAL A 267 10.49 1.52 10.87
CA VAL A 267 9.18 1.40 10.22
C VAL A 267 8.19 2.30 10.96
N SER A 268 8.05 3.54 10.51
CA SER A 268 7.10 4.52 11.05
C SER A 268 6.59 5.44 9.95
N PHE A 269 5.43 6.07 10.17
CA PHE A 269 4.87 7.07 9.26
C PHE A 269 5.78 8.30 9.18
N GLU A 270 6.35 8.72 10.30
CA GLU A 270 7.23 9.88 10.42
C GLU A 270 8.53 9.65 9.61
N ALA A 271 9.11 8.46 9.70
CA ALA A 271 10.30 8.10 8.90
C ALA A 271 9.98 8.09 7.40
N LEU A 272 8.78 7.62 7.02
CA LEU A 272 8.30 7.61 5.64
C LEU A 272 8.04 9.04 5.14
N LYS A 273 7.35 9.89 5.93
CA LYS A 273 7.11 11.30 5.59
C LYS A 273 8.44 12.05 5.46
N GLY A 274 9.35 11.89 6.41
CA GLY A 274 10.68 12.50 6.35
C GLY A 274 11.54 12.03 5.17
N LEU A 275 11.30 10.80 4.64
CA LEU A 275 11.92 10.36 3.40
C LEU A 275 11.40 11.19 2.21
N PHE A 276 10.08 11.36 2.09
CA PHE A 276 9.48 12.13 0.98
C PHE A 276 9.73 13.63 1.06
N ASP A 277 9.90 14.18 2.25
CA ASP A 277 10.31 15.57 2.47
C ASP A 277 11.80 15.81 2.17
N SER A 278 12.58 14.73 2.06
CA SER A 278 14.02 14.80 1.80
C SER A 278 14.33 14.88 0.29
N ASN A 279 15.53 15.36 -0.04
CA ASN A 279 16.07 15.30 -1.40
C ASN A 279 16.89 14.03 -1.68
N ASP A 280 16.75 12.98 -0.86
CA ASP A 280 17.49 11.72 -1.01
C ASP A 280 16.67 10.69 -1.81
N PHE A 281 16.63 10.89 -3.11
CA PHE A 281 15.87 10.05 -4.06
C PHE A 281 16.44 8.63 -4.24
N ALA A 282 17.65 8.36 -3.75
CA ALA A 282 18.25 7.02 -3.82
C ALA A 282 17.64 6.05 -2.81
N ARG A 283 16.87 6.56 -1.84
CA ARG A 283 16.22 5.78 -0.79
C ARG A 283 14.93 5.09 -1.23
N THR A 284 14.53 5.22 -2.48
CA THR A 284 13.38 4.54 -3.07
C THR A 284 13.82 3.70 -4.28
N GLN A 285 13.36 2.46 -4.36
CA GLN A 285 13.66 1.53 -5.45
C GLN A 285 12.43 0.69 -5.78
N PRO A 286 12.23 0.29 -7.06
CA PRO A 286 11.18 -0.65 -7.40
C PRO A 286 11.41 -1.99 -6.70
N HIS A 287 10.34 -2.63 -6.27
CA HIS A 287 10.34 -4.00 -5.78
C HIS A 287 9.40 -4.84 -6.63
N TRP A 288 9.92 -5.96 -7.12
CA TRP A 288 9.19 -7.01 -7.79
C TRP A 288 9.40 -8.28 -6.99
N PRO A 289 8.35 -8.83 -6.38
CA PRO A 289 8.49 -10.05 -5.60
C PRO A 289 8.89 -11.23 -6.50
N ALA A 290 9.56 -12.21 -5.92
CA ALA A 290 9.88 -13.46 -6.61
C ALA A 290 8.60 -14.17 -7.09
N GLU A 291 8.69 -14.90 -8.21
CA GLU A 291 7.53 -15.62 -8.78
C GLU A 291 6.83 -16.52 -7.74
N GLU A 292 5.51 -16.47 -7.69
CA GLU A 292 4.65 -17.16 -6.70
C GLU A 292 4.72 -18.68 -6.69
N LYS A 293 5.23 -19.30 -7.74
CA LYS A 293 5.24 -20.77 -7.92
C LYS A 293 5.74 -21.58 -6.71
N GLN A 294 6.57 -20.97 -5.88
CA GLN A 294 7.13 -21.62 -4.70
C GLN A 294 6.26 -21.45 -3.45
N TYR A 295 5.49 -20.38 -3.37
CA TYR A 295 4.62 -20.07 -2.21
C TYR A 295 3.29 -20.84 -2.26
N ASP A 296 2.63 -20.90 -3.41
CA ASP A 296 1.38 -21.67 -3.58
C ASP A 296 1.58 -23.14 -3.25
N PHE A 297 2.77 -23.66 -3.57
CA PHE A 297 3.11 -25.05 -3.27
C PHE A 297 3.27 -25.30 -1.76
N ILE A 298 3.90 -24.40 -1.04
CA ILE A 298 4.10 -24.52 0.42
C ILE A 298 2.77 -24.33 1.17
N GLN A 299 1.91 -23.42 0.73
CA GLN A 299 0.62 -23.18 1.33
C GLN A 299 -0.34 -24.36 1.05
N GLN A 300 -0.40 -24.86 -0.17
CA GLN A 300 -1.17 -26.03 -0.54
C GLN A 300 -0.70 -27.30 0.18
N ALA A 301 0.63 -27.46 0.38
CA ALA A 301 1.17 -28.58 1.17
C ALA A 301 0.81 -28.50 2.67
N ARG A 302 0.53 -27.30 3.21
CA ARG A 302 0.04 -27.12 4.58
C ARG A 302 -1.46 -27.38 4.73
N GLU A 303 -2.24 -27.07 3.69
CA GLU A 303 -3.69 -27.22 3.68
C GLU A 303 -4.12 -28.68 3.40
N ASP A 304 -3.40 -29.40 2.52
CA ASP A 304 -3.76 -30.75 2.08
C ASP A 304 -3.18 -31.88 2.97
N GLY A 305 -2.32 -31.56 3.95
CA GLY A 305 -1.84 -32.52 4.94
C GLY A 305 -0.98 -33.69 4.40
N PRO A 306 -1.00 -34.89 5.03
CA PRO A 306 -0.03 -35.98 4.77
C PRO A 306 -0.07 -36.59 3.35
N SER A 307 -1.15 -36.40 2.58
CA SER A 307 -1.27 -37.02 1.23
C SER A 307 -0.34 -36.43 0.20
N ILE A 308 0.02 -35.15 0.33
CA ILE A 308 0.98 -34.50 -0.60
C ILE A 308 2.43 -34.93 -0.34
N ASN A 309 2.75 -35.34 0.88
CA ASN A 309 4.11 -35.78 1.21
C ASN A 309 4.56 -37.02 0.41
N GLN A 310 3.64 -37.89 -0.01
CA GLN A 310 3.99 -39.11 -0.74
C GLN A 310 4.26 -38.83 -2.23
N ASP A 311 3.42 -38.04 -2.89
CA ASP A 311 3.61 -37.65 -4.29
C ASP A 311 4.79 -36.70 -4.46
N PHE A 312 5.06 -35.90 -3.42
CA PHE A 312 6.21 -34.98 -3.41
C PHE A 312 7.53 -35.72 -3.29
N HIS A 313 7.59 -36.76 -2.49
CA HIS A 313 8.78 -37.61 -2.36
C HIS A 313 9.17 -38.29 -3.69
N GLU A 314 8.19 -38.75 -4.46
CA GLU A 314 8.43 -39.39 -5.76
C GLU A 314 8.90 -38.37 -6.83
N SER A 315 8.33 -37.15 -6.85
CA SER A 315 8.71 -36.14 -7.83
C SER A 315 10.10 -35.52 -7.58
N MET A 316 10.55 -35.49 -6.32
CA MET A 316 11.84 -34.93 -5.91
C MET A 316 13.02 -35.88 -6.12
N THR A 317 12.78 -37.20 -6.06
CA THR A 317 13.84 -38.20 -6.39
C THR A 317 14.34 -38.08 -7.81
N VAL A 318 13.55 -37.46 -8.69
CA VAL A 318 13.87 -37.29 -10.12
C VAL A 318 14.65 -35.97 -10.42
N ARG A 319 14.72 -35.00 -9.49
CA ARG A 319 15.30 -33.65 -9.75
C ARG A 319 16.45 -33.19 -8.87
N GLY A 320 17.08 -34.06 -8.10
CA GLY A 320 18.39 -33.81 -7.47
C GLY A 320 18.54 -32.66 -6.48
N GLY A 321 18.54 -32.99 -5.22
CA GLY A 321 19.52 -32.60 -4.19
C GLY A 321 19.39 -31.26 -3.45
N ARG A 322 19.02 -30.13 -4.01
CA ARG A 322 19.11 -28.82 -3.31
C ARG A 322 17.82 -28.31 -2.64
N LEU A 323 16.68 -28.83 -3.01
CA LEU A 323 15.41 -28.46 -2.36
C LEU A 323 15.14 -29.20 -1.04
N TYR A 324 15.83 -30.29 -0.78
CA TYR A 324 15.64 -31.13 0.41
C TYR A 324 15.91 -30.40 1.74
N ALA A 325 16.89 -29.49 1.74
CA ALA A 325 17.28 -28.78 2.96
C ALA A 325 16.23 -27.74 3.42
N ILE A 326 15.49 -27.15 2.47
CA ILE A 326 14.52 -26.08 2.78
C ILE A 326 13.20 -26.67 3.36
N ILE A 327 12.86 -27.90 3.00
CA ILE A 327 11.59 -28.53 3.42
C ILE A 327 11.74 -29.26 4.76
N ALA A 328 12.92 -29.78 5.08
CA ALA A 328 13.18 -30.40 6.38
C ALA A 328 13.07 -29.40 7.55
N ASP A 329 13.44 -28.12 7.33
CA ASP A 329 13.34 -27.06 8.33
C ASP A 329 11.91 -26.50 8.51
N VAL A 330 10.98 -26.81 7.59
CA VAL A 330 9.58 -26.34 7.65
C VAL A 330 8.64 -27.39 8.22
N CYS A 331 9.04 -28.67 8.21
CA CYS A 331 8.24 -29.81 8.70
C CYS A 331 8.72 -30.38 10.06
N ALA A 332 9.80 -29.82 10.63
CA ALA A 332 10.26 -30.09 12.00
C ALA A 332 9.79 -28.99 12.96
#